data_4d8612afbaf5241a90ca0b844ac49c8e
#
_entry.id   4d8612afbaf5241a90ca0b844ac49c8e
#
_cell.length_a   1.000
_cell.length_b   1.000
_cell.length_c   1.000
_cell.angle_alpha   90.00
_cell.angle_beta   90.00
_cell.angle_gamma   90.00
#
_symmetry.space_group_name_H-M   'P 1'
#
loop_
_entity.id
_entity.type
_entity.pdbx_description
1 polymer ?
#
loop_
_entity_poly.entity_id
_entity_poly.type
_entity_poly.pdbx_seq_one_letter_code
_entity_poly.pdbx_strand_id
1 'polypeptide(L)'
;MTPALAAAREHAASMPLDQLDPATVQYFADGVELPYFERLRRDDPVHHAVSPWAGPYWSITRYQDIMHVDTHPALFSSEWGYGGITLFDPPPEEQLPMFIAMDAPKHDEQRKAVQPIVAPANLATME
;
A
#
# COMPACT_ATOMS: atom_id res chain seq x y z
N MET A 1 -13.60 8.06 -21.99
CA MET A 1 -13.79 8.31 -20.53
C MET A 1 -15.25 7.99 -20.22
N THR A 2 -15.50 7.10 -19.27
CA THR A 2 -16.86 6.74 -18.86
C THR A 2 -17.53 7.88 -18.07
N PRO A 3 -18.87 7.97 -18.06
CA PRO A 3 -19.58 8.97 -17.24
C PRO A 3 -19.23 8.89 -15.76
N ALA A 4 -19.05 7.68 -15.21
CA ALA A 4 -18.65 7.46 -13.83
C ALA A 4 -17.26 8.06 -13.53
N LEU A 5 -16.29 7.87 -14.42
CA LEU A 5 -14.95 8.42 -14.26
C LEU A 5 -14.92 9.95 -14.36
N ALA A 6 -15.80 10.53 -15.19
CA ALA A 6 -15.95 11.99 -15.29
C ALA A 6 -16.52 12.57 -13.99
N ALA A 7 -17.57 11.96 -13.44
CA ALA A 7 -18.16 12.35 -12.16
C ALA A 7 -17.15 12.22 -11.00
N ALA A 8 -16.37 11.15 -10.98
CA ALA A 8 -15.32 10.96 -9.98
C ALA A 8 -14.21 12.02 -10.07
N ARG A 9 -13.86 12.49 -11.27
CA ARG A 9 -12.91 13.63 -11.45
C ARG A 9 -13.45 14.92 -10.85
N GLU A 10 -14.70 15.25 -11.10
CA GLU A 10 -15.35 16.44 -10.54
C GLU A 10 -15.42 16.35 -9.02
N HIS A 11 -15.83 15.18 -8.51
CA HIS A 11 -15.90 14.93 -7.07
C HIS A 11 -14.51 15.03 -6.41
N ALA A 12 -13.51 14.35 -6.96
CA ALA A 12 -12.14 14.43 -6.45
C ALA A 12 -11.59 15.86 -6.51
N ALA A 13 -11.94 16.66 -7.53
CA ALA A 13 -11.48 18.04 -7.66
C ALA A 13 -12.13 18.99 -6.66
N SER A 14 -13.40 18.78 -6.31
CA SER A 14 -14.17 19.65 -5.41
C SER A 14 -14.03 19.28 -3.93
N MET A 15 -13.66 18.04 -3.63
CA MET A 15 -13.53 17.55 -2.25
C MET A 15 -12.38 18.25 -1.51
N PRO A 16 -12.55 18.72 -0.27
CA PRO A 16 -11.45 19.16 0.58
C PRO A 16 -10.43 18.05 0.80
N LEU A 17 -9.12 18.38 0.81
CA LEU A 17 -8.07 17.36 0.95
C LEU A 17 -8.15 16.62 2.29
N ASP A 18 -8.51 17.31 3.37
CA ASP A 18 -8.68 16.74 4.70
C ASP A 18 -9.87 15.75 4.83
N GLN A 19 -10.75 15.70 3.82
CA GLN A 19 -11.86 14.75 3.73
C GLN A 19 -11.60 13.63 2.71
N LEU A 20 -10.48 13.70 1.99
CA LEU A 20 -10.15 12.72 0.98
C LEU A 20 -9.52 11.47 1.64
N ASP A 21 -10.27 10.38 1.69
CA ASP A 21 -9.79 9.07 2.10
C ASP A 21 -9.56 8.18 0.86
N PRO A 22 -8.29 8.04 0.37
CA PRO A 22 -7.99 7.21 -0.79
C PRO A 22 -8.23 5.71 -0.57
N ALA A 23 -8.42 5.26 0.69
CA ALA A 23 -8.77 3.87 1.01
C ALA A 23 -10.29 3.61 0.98
N THR A 24 -11.10 4.56 0.51
CA THR A 24 -12.54 4.37 0.36
C THR A 24 -12.83 3.19 -0.57
N VAL A 25 -13.36 2.10 -0.01
CA VAL A 25 -13.59 0.81 -0.71
C VAL A 25 -14.45 0.99 -1.98
N GLN A 26 -15.43 1.89 -1.92
CA GLN A 26 -16.34 2.14 -3.05
C GLN A 26 -15.61 2.66 -4.28
N TYR A 27 -14.53 3.44 -4.16
CA TYR A 27 -13.76 3.92 -5.31
C TYR A 27 -13.16 2.76 -6.13
N PHE A 28 -12.68 1.72 -5.44
CA PHE A 28 -12.14 0.52 -6.08
C PHE A 28 -13.24 -0.39 -6.63
N ALA A 29 -14.35 -0.54 -5.90
CA ALA A 29 -15.48 -1.34 -6.36
C ALA A 29 -16.08 -0.79 -7.65
N ASP A 30 -16.10 0.53 -7.81
CA ASP A 30 -16.63 1.21 -9.00
C ASP A 30 -15.55 1.43 -10.09
N GLY A 31 -14.27 1.12 -9.83
CA GLY A 31 -13.15 1.34 -10.73
C GLY A 31 -12.89 2.83 -11.04
N VAL A 32 -13.08 3.68 -10.04
CA VAL A 32 -12.95 5.15 -10.16
C VAL A 32 -11.91 5.76 -9.22
N GLU A 33 -11.02 4.97 -8.66
CA GLU A 33 -9.99 5.39 -7.70
C GLU A 33 -8.94 6.34 -8.30
N LEU A 34 -8.63 6.20 -9.59
CA LEU A 34 -7.54 6.94 -10.23
C LEU A 34 -7.62 8.48 -10.13
N PRO A 35 -8.78 9.14 -10.31
CA PRO A 35 -8.91 10.58 -10.14
C PRO A 35 -8.50 11.10 -8.75
N TYR A 36 -8.77 10.32 -7.69
CA TYR A 36 -8.40 10.69 -6.32
C TYR A 36 -6.89 10.59 -6.13
N PHE A 37 -6.26 9.55 -6.63
CA PHE A 37 -4.80 9.43 -6.62
C PHE A 37 -4.11 10.46 -7.53
N GLU A 38 -4.69 10.83 -8.68
CA GLU A 38 -4.20 11.94 -9.52
C GLU A 38 -4.20 13.26 -8.73
N ARG A 39 -5.29 13.52 -7.99
CA ARG A 39 -5.42 14.70 -7.14
C ARG A 39 -4.35 14.73 -6.07
N LEU A 40 -4.17 13.63 -5.32
CA LEU A 40 -3.16 13.52 -4.28
C LEU A 40 -1.75 13.70 -4.82
N ARG A 41 -1.39 13.04 -5.92
CA ARG A 41 -0.06 13.21 -6.54
C ARG A 41 0.29 14.66 -6.86
N ARG A 42 -0.72 15.45 -7.21
CA ARG A 42 -0.54 16.86 -7.58
C ARG A 42 -0.49 17.76 -6.36
N ASP A 43 -1.45 17.63 -5.46
CA ASP A 43 -1.77 18.64 -4.45
C ASP A 43 -1.26 18.26 -3.04
N ASP A 44 -1.20 16.95 -2.71
CA ASP A 44 -0.75 16.44 -1.40
C ASP A 44 -0.18 15.01 -1.52
N PRO A 45 1.04 14.85 -2.03
CA PRO A 45 1.59 13.54 -2.40
C PRO A 45 1.93 12.61 -1.22
N VAL A 46 2.07 13.15 -0.02
CA VAL A 46 2.26 12.44 1.25
C VAL A 46 1.10 12.83 2.14
N HIS A 47 -0.02 12.18 1.90
CA HIS A 47 -1.31 12.55 2.45
C HIS A 47 -1.65 11.76 3.72
N HIS A 48 -2.00 12.48 4.80
CA HIS A 48 -2.55 11.86 6.01
C HIS A 48 -4.07 11.74 5.89
N ALA A 49 -4.58 10.52 6.01
CA ALA A 49 -6.01 10.25 6.02
C ALA A 49 -6.42 9.46 7.27
N VAL A 50 -7.71 9.49 7.58
CA VAL A 50 -8.32 8.68 8.63
C VAL A 50 -9.48 7.91 8.01
N SER A 51 -9.30 6.62 7.84
CA SER A 51 -10.33 5.75 7.30
C SER A 51 -11.23 5.18 8.40
N PRO A 52 -12.56 5.07 8.19
CA PRO A 52 -13.47 4.46 9.16
C PRO A 52 -13.16 2.99 9.49
N TRP A 53 -12.47 2.27 8.57
CA TRP A 53 -12.16 0.85 8.73
C TRP A 53 -10.67 0.56 8.98
N ALA A 54 -9.77 1.46 8.56
CA ALA A 54 -8.31 1.27 8.70
C ALA A 54 -7.69 2.16 9.79
N GLY A 55 -8.43 3.17 10.31
CA GLY A 55 -7.87 4.16 11.22
C GLY A 55 -6.99 5.20 10.51
N PRO A 56 -6.06 5.87 11.23
CA PRO A 56 -5.16 6.87 10.65
C PRO A 56 -4.02 6.19 9.86
N TYR A 57 -3.70 6.74 8.68
CA TYR A 57 -2.60 6.26 7.85
C TYR A 57 -2.04 7.35 6.94
N TRP A 58 -0.86 7.08 6.36
CA TRP A 58 -0.24 7.93 5.35
C TRP A 58 -0.34 7.28 3.97
N SER A 59 -0.85 8.02 3.01
CA SER A 59 -0.90 7.60 1.60
C SER A 59 0.22 8.27 0.82
N ILE A 60 1.14 7.45 0.29
CA ILE A 60 2.28 7.90 -0.52
C ILE A 60 1.95 7.68 -1.99
N THR A 61 1.91 8.73 -2.80
CA THR A 61 1.34 8.66 -4.14
C THR A 61 2.30 8.97 -5.28
N ARG A 62 3.48 9.57 -5.03
CA ARG A 62 4.51 9.80 -6.04
C ARG A 62 5.51 8.66 -6.09
N TYR A 63 5.89 8.25 -7.28
CA TYR A 63 6.83 7.15 -7.51
C TYR A 63 8.14 7.29 -6.72
N GLN A 64 8.75 8.48 -6.72
CA GLN A 64 10.02 8.70 -6.01
C GLN A 64 9.87 8.56 -4.49
N ASP A 65 8.73 9.02 -3.94
CA ASP A 65 8.45 8.91 -2.51
C ASP A 65 8.18 7.45 -2.13
N ILE A 66 7.46 6.70 -2.97
CA ILE A 66 7.25 5.25 -2.82
C ILE A 66 8.59 4.53 -2.84
N MET A 67 9.47 4.83 -3.81
CA MET A 67 10.80 4.24 -3.90
C MET A 67 11.65 4.58 -2.67
N HIS A 68 11.53 5.80 -2.14
CA HIS A 68 12.22 6.19 -0.91
C HIS A 68 11.76 5.33 0.27
N VAL A 69 10.47 5.17 0.47
CA VAL A 69 9.92 4.32 1.55
C VAL A 69 10.37 2.87 1.38
N ASP A 70 10.21 2.30 0.18
CA ASP A 70 10.49 0.89 -0.11
C ASP A 70 11.98 0.52 0.03
N THR A 71 12.89 1.44 -0.29
CA THR A 71 14.33 1.20 -0.23
C THR A 71 14.99 1.53 1.11
N HIS A 72 14.24 2.00 2.09
CA HIS A 72 14.76 2.36 3.41
C HIS A 72 14.09 1.57 4.55
N PRO A 73 14.23 0.22 4.58
CA PRO A 73 13.55 -0.62 5.56
C PRO A 73 13.99 -0.35 7.02
N ALA A 74 15.13 0.29 7.22
CA ALA A 74 15.57 0.73 8.56
C ALA A 74 14.75 1.90 9.13
N LEU A 75 14.04 2.64 8.26
CA LEU A 75 13.16 3.76 8.64
C LEU A 75 11.68 3.38 8.54
N PHE A 76 11.34 2.50 7.60
CA PHE A 76 9.98 2.08 7.30
C PHE A 76 9.87 0.56 7.45
N SER A 77 9.45 0.15 8.63
CA SER A 77 9.34 -1.26 9.00
C SER A 77 8.10 -1.91 8.36
N SER A 78 8.22 -3.21 8.02
CA SER A 78 7.11 -4.07 7.63
C SER A 78 6.66 -4.99 8.78
N GLU A 79 7.27 -4.88 9.95
CA GLU A 79 6.98 -5.75 11.09
C GLU A 79 5.62 -5.42 11.70
N TRP A 80 4.87 -6.45 12.12
CA TRP A 80 3.53 -6.31 12.71
C TRP A 80 3.47 -5.34 13.91
N GLY A 81 4.52 -5.27 14.70
CA GLY A 81 4.61 -4.33 15.81
C GLY A 81 4.56 -2.85 15.42
N TYR A 82 4.74 -2.55 14.12
CA TYR A 82 4.71 -1.18 13.56
C TYR A 82 3.64 -0.99 12.48
N GLY A 83 2.64 -1.89 12.41
CA GLY A 83 1.54 -1.81 11.45
C GLY A 83 1.57 -2.89 10.36
N GLY A 84 2.68 -3.59 10.17
CA GLY A 84 2.79 -4.69 9.21
C GLY A 84 2.64 -4.25 7.75
N ILE A 85 2.06 -5.13 6.94
CA ILE A 85 1.90 -4.97 5.48
C ILE A 85 0.45 -4.70 5.06
N THR A 86 -0.45 -4.58 6.01
CA THR A 86 -1.87 -4.30 5.77
C THR A 86 -2.21 -2.87 6.16
N LEU A 87 -3.24 -2.31 5.57
CA LEU A 87 -3.68 -0.96 5.90
C LEU A 87 -4.40 -0.88 7.26
N PHE A 88 -4.94 -2.00 7.74
CA PHE A 88 -5.53 -2.13 9.07
C PHE A 88 -4.67 -3.03 9.94
N ASP A 89 -4.70 -2.82 11.25
CA ASP A 89 -3.96 -3.65 12.21
C ASP A 89 -4.79 -4.89 12.57
N PRO A 90 -4.46 -6.08 12.04
CA PRO A 90 -5.16 -7.30 12.44
C PRO A 90 -4.84 -7.63 13.90
N PRO A 91 -5.77 -8.26 14.64
CA PRO A 91 -5.48 -8.70 16.01
C PRO A 91 -4.33 -9.72 16.01
N PRO A 92 -3.55 -9.80 17.10
CA PRO A 92 -2.33 -10.63 17.16
C PRO A 92 -2.52 -12.09 16.75
N GLU A 93 -3.69 -12.67 17.01
CA GLU A 93 -4.05 -14.05 16.64
C GLU A 93 -4.25 -14.24 15.13
N GLU A 94 -4.45 -13.18 14.37
CA GLU A 94 -4.60 -13.19 12.91
C GLU A 94 -3.30 -12.80 12.19
N GLN A 95 -2.28 -12.36 12.92
CA GLN A 95 -0.98 -11.99 12.36
C GLN A 95 -0.18 -13.23 11.99
N LEU A 96 -0.14 -13.55 10.70
CA LEU A 96 0.58 -14.72 10.21
C LEU A 96 2.10 -14.47 10.24
N PRO A 97 2.91 -15.45 10.70
CA PRO A 97 4.36 -15.36 10.72
C PRO A 97 4.95 -15.56 9.31
N MET A 98 4.84 -14.54 8.45
CA MET A 98 5.36 -14.57 7.10
C MET A 98 6.50 -13.56 6.94
N PHE A 99 7.55 -13.91 6.17
CA PHE A 99 8.76 -13.07 6.07
C PHE A 99 8.49 -11.69 5.46
N ILE A 100 7.45 -11.51 4.65
CA ILE A 100 7.05 -10.21 4.10
C ILE A 100 6.62 -9.21 5.19
N ALA A 101 6.18 -9.71 6.36
CA ALA A 101 5.81 -8.92 7.53
C ALA A 101 6.89 -9.01 8.63
N MET A 102 8.14 -9.05 8.24
CA MET A 102 9.30 -9.09 9.13
C MET A 102 10.37 -8.12 8.65
N ASP A 103 11.17 -7.63 9.60
CA ASP A 103 12.38 -6.86 9.31
C ASP A 103 13.63 -7.74 9.34
N ALA A 104 14.76 -7.19 8.83
CA ALA A 104 16.05 -7.81 8.97
C ALA A 104 16.43 -7.96 10.46
N PRO A 105 17.15 -9.04 10.87
CA PRO A 105 17.71 -10.10 10.04
C PRO A 105 16.76 -11.25 9.73
N LYS A 106 15.61 -11.37 10.42
CA LYS A 106 14.65 -12.48 10.26
C LYS A 106 14.12 -12.60 8.84
N HIS A 107 13.73 -11.46 8.24
CA HIS A 107 13.31 -11.38 6.83
C HIS A 107 14.35 -12.03 5.92
N ASP A 108 15.61 -11.64 6.06
CA ASP A 108 16.70 -12.07 5.17
C ASP A 108 16.99 -13.57 5.30
N GLU A 109 16.93 -14.10 6.51
CA GLU A 109 17.14 -15.52 6.79
C GLU A 109 16.04 -16.38 6.12
N GLN A 110 14.78 -16.00 6.28
CA GLN A 110 13.67 -16.74 5.69
C GLN A 110 13.63 -16.58 4.15
N ARG A 111 13.88 -15.38 3.64
CA ARG A 111 13.95 -15.13 2.20
C ARG A 111 15.05 -15.96 1.54
N LYS A 112 16.23 -16.05 2.15
CA LYS A 112 17.33 -16.89 1.66
C LYS A 112 16.97 -18.38 1.57
N ALA A 113 16.13 -18.86 2.49
CA ALA A 113 15.67 -20.26 2.48
C ALA A 113 14.76 -20.58 1.28
N VAL A 114 13.91 -19.64 0.86
CA VAL A 114 12.94 -19.85 -0.24
C VAL A 114 13.48 -19.40 -1.60
N GLN A 115 14.41 -18.47 -1.64
CA GLN A 115 14.94 -17.88 -2.86
C GLN A 115 15.46 -18.92 -3.90
N PRO A 116 16.17 -19.99 -3.52
CA PRO A 116 16.62 -21.00 -4.48
C PRO A 116 15.47 -21.70 -5.19
N ILE A 117 14.32 -21.90 -4.52
CA ILE A 117 13.16 -22.60 -5.08
C ILE A 117 12.56 -21.84 -6.26
N VAL A 118 12.49 -20.51 -6.14
CA VAL A 118 11.93 -19.61 -7.17
C VAL A 118 13.00 -19.02 -8.10
N ALA A 119 14.22 -19.52 -8.06
CA ALA A 119 15.28 -19.08 -8.97
C ALA A 119 14.92 -19.44 -10.43
N PRO A 120 15.28 -18.59 -11.43
CA PRO A 120 14.93 -18.82 -12.83
C PRO A 120 15.30 -20.21 -13.35
N ALA A 121 16.43 -20.77 -12.92
CA ALA A 121 16.86 -22.11 -13.29
C ALA A 121 15.92 -23.21 -12.80
N ASN A 122 15.31 -23.05 -11.61
CA ASN A 122 14.34 -24.02 -11.09
C ASN A 122 12.98 -23.81 -11.71
N LEU A 123 12.56 -22.59 -11.96
CA LEU A 123 11.28 -22.31 -12.64
C LEU A 123 11.26 -22.91 -14.04
N ALA A 124 12.38 -22.85 -14.78
CA ALA A 124 12.50 -23.49 -16.10
C ALA A 124 12.35 -25.02 -16.09
N THR A 125 12.45 -25.67 -14.94
CA THR A 125 12.23 -27.13 -14.81
C THR A 125 10.79 -27.48 -14.46
N MET A 126 9.94 -26.50 -14.19
CA MET A 126 8.53 -26.69 -13.83
C MET A 126 7.57 -26.57 -15.03
N GLU A 127 8.09 -26.14 -16.20
CA GLU A 127 7.37 -26.14 -17.49
C GLU A 127 7.48 -27.49 -18.19
#